data_bb8d91c703834b1a65d7ff6a4d54c0ce
#
_entry.id   bb8d91c703834b1a65d7ff6a4d54c0ce
#
_cell.length_a   1.000
_cell.length_b   1.000
_cell.length_c   1.000
_cell.angle_alpha   90.00
_cell.angle_beta   90.00
_cell.angle_gamma   90.00
#
_symmetry.space_group_name_H-M   'P 1'
#
loop_
_entity.id
_entity.type
_entity.pdbx_description
1 polymer ?
#
loop_
_entity_poly.entity_id
_entity_poly.type
_entity_poly.pdbx_seq_one_letter_code
_entity_poly.pdbx_strand_id
1 'polypeptide(L)'
;IAAVAQHVANVSLPAVLSKALSLKADVSASATEFGINKLSLRVGDMAFAGAVHGLLKPSMEIDVVLSSSTLNLDQLTTPKDAAAKTATVGSSDAVETKITQLPQKPSTPFDLPKDISVTFDLSVETAIYKSGIIRNASLRGALRNGAVTLERLAVTLPGSSNISITGAVTPTNGLVRFEGDIAATSDNVRGLAQWLGVDPA
;
A
#
# COMPACT_ATOMS: atom_id res chain seq x y z
N ILE A 1 -17.79 -0.98 24.35
CA ILE A 1 -17.68 0.09 23.30
C ILE A 1 -16.65 1.14 23.71
N ALA A 2 -16.57 1.57 24.99
CA ALA A 2 -15.63 2.58 25.48
C ALA A 2 -14.14 2.16 25.39
N ALA A 3 -13.82 0.87 25.56
CA ALA A 3 -12.44 0.37 25.51
C ALA A 3 -11.82 0.34 24.10
N VAL A 4 -12.64 0.27 23.07
CA VAL A 4 -12.19 0.29 21.67
C VAL A 4 -11.85 1.72 21.24
N ALA A 5 -12.54 2.72 21.75
CA ALA A 5 -12.32 4.12 21.41
C ALA A 5 -10.97 4.67 21.96
N GLN A 6 -10.44 4.13 23.05
CA GLN A 6 -9.17 4.58 23.62
C GLN A 6 -7.93 4.08 22.87
N HIS A 7 -8.04 2.99 22.10
CA HIS A 7 -6.90 2.43 21.33
C HIS A 7 -6.68 3.14 19.99
N VAL A 8 -7.68 3.88 19.49
CA VAL A 8 -7.61 4.61 18.21
C VAL A 8 -6.99 6.00 18.36
N ALA A 9 -6.87 6.52 19.60
CA ALA A 9 -6.47 7.92 19.85
C ALA A 9 -5.00 8.26 19.55
N ASN A 10 -4.12 7.26 19.31
CA ASN A 10 -2.68 7.49 19.05
C ASN A 10 -2.22 7.13 17.64
N VAL A 11 -3.13 6.87 16.72
CA VAL A 11 -2.77 6.66 15.31
C VAL A 11 -2.76 8.02 14.60
N SER A 12 -1.59 8.49 14.20
CA SER A 12 -1.46 9.65 13.30
C SER A 12 -2.16 9.34 11.98
N LEU A 13 -3.38 9.80 11.83
CA LEU A 13 -4.15 9.62 10.61
C LEU A 13 -3.46 10.35 9.45
N PRO A 14 -3.29 9.72 8.28
CA PRO A 14 -2.75 10.36 7.10
C PRO A 14 -3.54 11.64 6.77
N ALA A 15 -2.85 12.66 6.24
CA ALA A 15 -3.47 13.94 5.88
C ALA A 15 -4.66 13.82 4.91
N VAL A 16 -4.71 12.72 4.17
CA VAL A 16 -5.82 12.39 3.25
C VAL A 16 -7.17 12.23 3.98
N LEU A 17 -7.17 11.83 5.24
CA LEU A 17 -8.38 11.68 6.05
C LEU A 17 -8.92 13.00 6.60
N SER A 18 -8.23 14.12 6.37
CA SER A 18 -8.79 15.47 6.60
C SER A 18 -9.75 15.92 5.49
N LYS A 19 -9.85 15.15 4.39
CA LYS A 19 -10.79 15.41 3.30
C LYS A 19 -12.19 14.85 3.61
N ALA A 20 -13.16 15.26 2.82
CA ALA A 20 -14.53 14.71 2.95
C ALA A 20 -14.50 13.19 2.81
N LEU A 21 -15.04 12.50 3.81
CA LEU A 21 -15.14 11.05 3.89
C LEU A 21 -16.61 10.64 3.77
N SER A 22 -16.88 9.70 2.88
CA SER A 22 -18.19 9.04 2.79
C SER A 22 -17.98 7.52 2.79
N LEU A 23 -18.63 6.84 3.72
CA LEU A 23 -18.60 5.38 3.85
C LEU A 23 -20.01 4.84 3.83
N LYS A 24 -20.25 3.85 2.96
CA LYS A 24 -21.47 3.05 2.92
C LYS A 24 -21.09 1.59 2.84
N ALA A 25 -21.74 0.74 3.60
CA ALA A 25 -21.54 -0.70 3.56
C ALA A 25 -22.74 -1.42 4.20
N ASP A 26 -23.00 -2.63 3.73
CA ASP A 26 -23.92 -3.56 4.37
C ASP A 26 -23.08 -4.46 5.30
N VAL A 27 -23.38 -4.45 6.59
CA VAL A 27 -22.60 -5.20 7.59
C VAL A 27 -23.43 -6.30 8.18
N SER A 28 -22.90 -7.52 8.21
CA SER A 28 -23.46 -8.67 8.91
C SER A 28 -22.43 -9.23 9.88
N ALA A 29 -22.86 -9.70 11.04
CA ALA A 29 -21.97 -10.32 12.02
C ALA A 29 -22.71 -11.39 12.83
N SER A 30 -22.04 -12.49 13.10
CA SER A 30 -22.46 -13.57 13.97
C SER A 30 -21.33 -13.93 14.97
N ALA A 31 -21.51 -14.99 15.75
CA ALA A 31 -20.47 -15.47 16.66
C ALA A 31 -19.28 -16.13 15.94
N THR A 32 -19.44 -16.51 14.66
CA THR A 32 -18.47 -17.29 13.91
C THR A 32 -17.99 -16.60 12.62
N GLU A 33 -18.70 -15.58 12.16
CA GLU A 33 -18.43 -14.93 10.88
C GLU A 33 -18.81 -13.45 10.91
N PHE A 34 -18.19 -12.66 10.06
CA PHE A 34 -18.59 -11.30 9.75
C PHE A 34 -18.49 -11.03 8.25
N GLY A 35 -19.30 -10.10 7.77
CA GLY A 35 -19.30 -9.67 6.38
C GLY A 35 -19.49 -8.17 6.27
N ILE A 36 -18.71 -7.54 5.42
CA ILE A 36 -18.89 -6.16 4.97
C ILE A 36 -19.13 -6.24 3.47
N ASN A 37 -20.37 -6.05 3.05
CA ASN A 37 -20.76 -6.14 1.65
C ASN A 37 -21.04 -4.76 1.07
N LYS A 38 -20.92 -4.62 -0.25
CA LYS A 38 -21.20 -3.39 -0.98
C LYS A 38 -20.47 -2.19 -0.34
N LEU A 39 -19.25 -2.42 0.15
CA LEU A 39 -18.41 -1.36 0.66
C LEU A 39 -18.23 -0.30 -0.42
N SER A 40 -18.57 0.93 -0.12
CA SER A 40 -18.29 2.10 -0.94
C SER A 40 -17.69 3.17 -0.04
N LEU A 41 -16.40 3.42 -0.24
CA LEU A 41 -15.63 4.41 0.51
C LEU A 41 -15.17 5.50 -0.46
N ARG A 42 -15.43 6.74 -0.13
CA ARG A 42 -14.89 7.91 -0.82
C ARG A 42 -14.05 8.74 0.14
N VAL A 43 -12.87 9.13 -0.29
CA VAL A 43 -11.96 10.01 0.44
C VAL A 43 -11.46 11.07 -0.54
N GLY A 44 -12.04 12.28 -0.49
CA GLY A 44 -11.80 13.29 -1.53
C GLY A 44 -12.21 12.76 -2.91
N ASP A 45 -11.27 12.75 -3.85
CA ASP A 45 -11.48 12.29 -5.23
C ASP A 45 -11.28 10.77 -5.41
N MET A 46 -10.81 10.07 -4.38
CA MET A 46 -10.58 8.63 -4.43
C MET A 46 -11.85 7.86 -4.05
N ALA A 47 -12.20 6.86 -4.83
CA ALA A 47 -13.33 6.00 -4.60
C ALA A 47 -12.88 4.53 -4.56
N PHE A 48 -13.32 3.83 -3.51
CA PHE A 48 -13.06 2.42 -3.31
C PHE A 48 -14.39 1.68 -3.20
N ALA A 49 -14.46 0.51 -3.81
CA ALA A 49 -15.59 -0.40 -3.71
C ALA A 49 -15.10 -1.81 -3.39
N GLY A 50 -15.91 -2.61 -2.71
CA GLY A 50 -15.51 -3.97 -2.43
C GLY A 50 -16.33 -4.70 -1.40
N ALA A 51 -15.73 -5.76 -0.85
CA ALA A 51 -16.29 -6.58 0.20
C ALA A 51 -15.17 -7.17 1.08
N VAL A 52 -15.50 -7.43 2.33
CA VAL A 52 -14.65 -8.16 3.26
C VAL A 52 -15.50 -9.22 3.94
N HIS A 53 -15.04 -10.45 3.92
CA HIS A 53 -15.67 -11.57 4.62
C HIS A 53 -14.66 -12.18 5.58
N GLY A 54 -15.11 -12.60 6.74
CA GLY A 54 -14.24 -13.21 7.72
C GLY A 54 -14.94 -14.33 8.48
N LEU A 55 -14.21 -15.45 8.62
CA LEU A 55 -14.53 -16.54 9.55
C LEU A 55 -13.69 -16.35 10.79
N LEU A 56 -14.31 -16.46 11.97
CA LEU A 56 -13.65 -16.25 13.26
C LEU A 56 -13.28 -17.57 13.94
N LYS A 57 -13.93 -18.66 13.55
CA LYS A 57 -13.75 -19.99 14.12
C LYS A 57 -13.92 -21.08 13.04
N PRO A 58 -13.14 -22.16 13.08
CA PRO A 58 -12.12 -22.57 14.08
C PRO A 58 -10.79 -21.80 13.98
N SER A 59 -10.46 -21.27 12.80
CA SER A 59 -9.31 -20.40 12.52
C SER A 59 -9.81 -19.06 11.96
N MET A 60 -9.04 -18.01 12.12
CA MET A 60 -9.37 -16.72 11.54
C MET A 60 -9.02 -16.72 10.05
N GLU A 61 -10.05 -16.61 9.21
CA GLU A 61 -9.90 -16.48 7.75
C GLU A 61 -10.55 -15.19 7.29
N ILE A 62 -9.86 -14.41 6.49
CA ILE A 62 -10.34 -13.11 6.00
C ILE A 62 -10.15 -13.06 4.49
N ASP A 63 -11.24 -12.79 3.77
CA ASP A 63 -11.24 -12.53 2.34
C ASP A 63 -11.50 -11.06 2.10
N VAL A 64 -10.62 -10.40 1.35
CA VAL A 64 -10.67 -8.98 1.05
C VAL A 64 -10.71 -8.80 -0.47
N VAL A 65 -11.74 -8.18 -0.98
CA VAL A 65 -11.85 -7.77 -2.38
C VAL A 65 -12.08 -6.26 -2.41
N LEU A 66 -11.12 -5.53 -3.00
CA LEU A 66 -11.21 -4.07 -3.12
C LEU A 66 -10.87 -3.62 -4.53
N SER A 67 -11.61 -2.66 -5.02
CA SER A 67 -11.36 -2.00 -6.30
C SER A 67 -11.39 -0.48 -6.18
N SER A 68 -10.60 0.19 -7.00
CA SER A 68 -10.62 1.65 -7.11
C SER A 68 -10.53 2.04 -8.58
N SER A 69 -11.35 2.97 -9.02
CA SER A 69 -11.26 3.53 -10.38
C SER A 69 -10.12 4.53 -10.50
N THR A 70 -9.88 5.33 -9.46
CA THR A 70 -8.84 6.35 -9.47
C THR A 70 -8.20 6.46 -8.08
N LEU A 71 -6.87 6.37 -8.03
CA LEU A 71 -6.09 6.47 -6.81
C LEU A 71 -4.97 7.50 -7.01
N ASN A 72 -4.94 8.54 -6.20
CA ASN A 72 -3.86 9.53 -6.22
C ASN A 72 -2.88 9.24 -5.08
N LEU A 73 -1.79 8.54 -5.42
CA LEU A 73 -0.76 8.17 -4.45
C LEU A 73 0.09 9.37 -4.00
N ASP A 74 0.22 10.41 -4.84
CA ASP A 74 0.95 11.62 -4.48
C ASP A 74 0.27 12.35 -3.30
N GLN A 75 -1.06 12.27 -3.22
CA GLN A 75 -1.82 12.82 -2.09
C GLN A 75 -1.70 11.99 -0.81
N LEU A 76 -1.40 10.70 -0.92
CA LEU A 76 -1.21 9.80 0.23
C LEU A 76 0.19 9.91 0.83
N THR A 77 1.18 10.21 -0.01
CA THR A 77 2.60 10.22 0.38
C THR A 77 3.14 11.59 0.78
N THR A 78 2.36 12.67 0.57
CA THR A 78 2.79 14.03 0.96
C THR A 78 2.74 14.17 2.49
N PRO A 79 3.87 14.29 3.20
CA PRO A 79 3.85 14.57 4.63
C PRO A 79 3.23 15.94 4.87
N LYS A 80 2.42 16.08 5.93
CA LYS A 80 1.78 17.35 6.33
C LYS A 80 2.77 18.49 6.60
N ASP A 81 4.06 18.18 6.74
CA ASP A 81 5.12 19.13 7.09
C ASP A 81 5.76 19.86 5.88
N ALA A 82 5.41 19.50 4.65
CA ALA A 82 5.95 20.17 3.46
C ALA A 82 5.30 21.53 3.15
N ALA A 83 4.17 21.85 3.76
CA ALA A 83 3.45 23.11 3.52
C ALA A 83 3.93 24.29 4.40
N ALA A 84 4.87 24.08 5.33
CA ALA A 84 5.27 25.11 6.30
C ALA A 84 6.72 25.63 6.12
N LYS A 85 7.43 25.25 5.05
CA LYS A 85 8.80 25.75 4.80
C LYS A 85 8.98 26.39 3.43
N THR A 86 8.20 27.44 3.18
CA THR A 86 8.53 28.40 2.12
C THR A 86 8.40 29.80 2.69
N ALA A 87 9.30 30.18 3.57
CA ALA A 87 9.69 31.55 3.84
C ALA A 87 10.86 31.54 4.84
N THR A 88 12.09 31.54 4.37
CA THR A 88 13.14 32.45 4.84
C THR A 88 14.40 32.13 4.03
N VAL A 89 14.70 33.01 3.08
CA VAL A 89 16.02 33.16 2.47
C VAL A 89 16.88 33.90 3.47
N GLY A 90 18.03 33.39 3.82
CA GLY A 90 18.98 34.08 4.68
C GLY A 90 20.31 33.33 4.79
N SER A 91 21.24 33.67 3.91
CA SER A 91 22.72 33.74 4.03
C SER A 91 23.52 32.64 4.75
N SER A 92 24.42 32.06 3.97
CA SER A 92 25.86 31.77 4.20
C SER A 92 26.36 31.37 5.59
N ASP A 93 26.93 30.20 5.76
CA ASP A 93 28.38 29.96 5.77
C ASP A 93 28.73 28.53 6.24
N ALA A 94 29.83 28.04 5.67
CA ALA A 94 30.75 27.03 6.21
C ALA A 94 30.34 25.55 6.24
N VAL A 95 30.95 24.89 5.31
CA VAL A 95 31.30 23.46 5.21
C VAL A 95 31.85 22.90 6.52
N GLU A 96 31.22 21.87 7.04
CA GLU A 96 31.91 20.80 7.77
C GLU A 96 31.22 19.46 7.47
N THR A 97 31.91 18.65 6.69
CA THR A 97 31.53 17.30 6.34
C THR A 97 31.62 16.40 7.58
N LYS A 98 30.55 16.33 8.36
CA LYS A 98 30.37 15.24 9.31
C LYS A 98 29.52 14.17 8.62
N ILE A 99 30.18 13.08 8.25
CA ILE A 99 29.51 11.83 7.89
C ILE A 99 28.78 11.36 9.16
N THR A 100 27.57 11.89 9.36
CA THR A 100 26.67 11.40 10.40
C THR A 100 26.14 10.06 9.91
N GLN A 101 26.59 8.99 10.54
CA GLN A 101 26.00 7.65 10.39
C GLN A 101 24.48 7.81 10.46
N LEU A 102 23.80 7.45 9.38
CA LEU A 102 22.33 7.30 9.40
C LEU A 102 21.98 6.43 10.61
N PRO A 103 21.02 6.85 11.45
CA PRO A 103 20.53 5.99 12.51
C PRO A 103 20.00 4.71 11.85
N GLN A 104 20.67 3.60 12.08
CA GLN A 104 20.15 2.29 11.75
C GLN A 104 18.92 2.12 12.64
N LYS A 105 17.74 2.36 12.07
CA LYS A 105 16.48 1.98 12.70
C LYS A 105 16.61 0.48 12.99
N PRO A 106 16.46 0.04 14.25
CA PRO A 106 16.51 -1.38 14.55
C PRO A 106 15.49 -2.07 13.63
N SER A 107 15.97 -2.95 12.78
CA SER A 107 15.11 -3.78 11.94
C SER A 107 14.36 -4.69 12.90
N THR A 108 13.12 -4.31 13.25
CA THR A 108 12.19 -5.25 13.88
C THR A 108 12.12 -6.46 12.95
N PRO A 109 12.34 -7.68 13.46
CA PRO A 109 12.23 -8.87 12.63
C PRO A 109 10.86 -8.84 11.94
N PHE A 110 10.87 -8.98 10.62
CA PHE A 110 9.65 -9.06 9.84
C PHE A 110 8.99 -10.42 10.14
N ASP A 111 8.02 -10.40 11.04
CA ASP A 111 7.26 -11.60 11.41
C ASP A 111 5.80 -11.41 11.02
N LEU A 112 5.29 -12.34 10.24
CA LEU A 112 3.90 -12.33 9.78
C LEU A 112 3.06 -13.23 10.68
N PRO A 113 1.79 -12.86 10.95
CA PRO A 113 0.90 -13.67 11.77
C PRO A 113 0.70 -15.06 11.13
N LYS A 114 0.79 -16.10 11.96
CA LYS A 114 0.66 -17.51 11.54
C LYS A 114 -0.75 -18.04 11.77
N ASP A 115 -1.48 -17.44 12.70
CA ASP A 115 -2.79 -17.89 13.14
C ASP A 115 -3.95 -17.27 12.33
N ILE A 116 -3.61 -16.45 11.34
CA ILE A 116 -4.57 -15.75 10.49
C ILE A 116 -4.28 -16.12 9.04
N SER A 117 -5.34 -16.47 8.30
CA SER A 117 -5.29 -16.61 6.85
C SER A 117 -6.00 -15.40 6.22
N VAL A 118 -5.33 -14.74 5.30
CA VAL A 118 -5.91 -13.59 4.57
C VAL A 118 -5.77 -13.85 3.08
N THR A 119 -6.88 -13.83 2.35
CA THR A 119 -6.89 -13.78 0.88
C THR A 119 -7.22 -12.36 0.45
N PHE A 120 -6.52 -11.83 -0.53
CA PHE A 120 -6.76 -10.49 -1.03
C PHE A 120 -6.78 -10.45 -2.55
N ASP A 121 -7.72 -9.66 -3.08
CA ASP A 121 -7.85 -9.32 -4.50
C ASP A 121 -8.08 -7.81 -4.60
N LEU A 122 -7.05 -7.09 -4.99
CA LEU A 122 -7.04 -5.64 -5.07
C LEU A 122 -6.86 -5.21 -6.52
N SER A 123 -7.64 -4.24 -6.97
CA SER A 123 -7.55 -3.70 -8.33
C SER A 123 -7.66 -2.19 -8.36
N VAL A 124 -6.87 -1.55 -9.20
CA VAL A 124 -6.90 -0.11 -9.43
C VAL A 124 -6.82 0.14 -10.93
N GLU A 125 -7.85 0.79 -11.49
CA GLU A 125 -7.87 1.09 -12.94
C GLU A 125 -6.83 2.14 -13.29
N THR A 126 -6.74 3.22 -12.51
CA THR A 126 -5.79 4.31 -12.73
C THR A 126 -5.23 4.79 -11.40
N ALA A 127 -3.92 4.85 -11.28
CA ALA A 127 -3.25 5.51 -10.16
C ALA A 127 -2.31 6.61 -10.68
N ILE A 128 -2.18 7.68 -9.90
CA ILE A 128 -1.26 8.78 -10.16
C ILE A 128 -0.15 8.70 -9.13
N TYR A 129 1.08 8.62 -9.59
CA TYR A 129 2.29 8.62 -8.75
C TYR A 129 3.44 9.34 -9.44
N LYS A 130 4.07 10.28 -8.76
CA LYS A 130 5.12 11.16 -9.31
C LYS A 130 4.71 11.75 -10.68
N SER A 131 3.47 12.25 -10.75
CA SER A 131 2.85 12.80 -11.97
C SER A 131 2.76 11.79 -13.14
N GLY A 132 3.14 10.54 -12.95
CA GLY A 132 2.98 9.46 -13.92
C GLY A 132 1.66 8.72 -13.72
N ILE A 133 1.11 8.21 -14.81
CA ILE A 133 -0.14 7.44 -14.79
C ILE A 133 0.19 5.95 -14.81
N ILE A 134 -0.19 5.27 -13.74
CA ILE A 134 -0.16 3.82 -13.58
C ILE A 134 -1.55 3.29 -13.93
N ARG A 135 -1.63 2.23 -14.72
CA ARG A 135 -2.91 1.67 -15.17
C ARG A 135 -3.02 0.18 -14.85
N ASN A 136 -4.27 -0.27 -14.70
CA ASN A 136 -4.61 -1.69 -14.55
C ASN A 136 -3.77 -2.41 -13.49
N ALA A 137 -3.53 -1.74 -12.37
CA ALA A 137 -2.84 -2.37 -11.26
C ALA A 137 -3.75 -3.43 -10.63
N SER A 138 -3.25 -4.64 -10.49
CA SER A 138 -3.93 -5.75 -9.84
C SER A 138 -2.98 -6.50 -8.93
N LEU A 139 -3.45 -6.84 -7.74
CA LEU A 139 -2.71 -7.59 -6.73
C LEU A 139 -3.62 -8.66 -6.15
N ARG A 140 -3.28 -9.92 -6.39
CA ARG A 140 -3.98 -11.08 -5.81
C ARG A 140 -2.99 -11.97 -5.10
N GLY A 141 -3.39 -12.45 -3.93
CA GLY A 141 -2.55 -13.35 -3.16
C GLY A 141 -3.18 -13.77 -1.84
N ALA A 142 -2.41 -14.47 -1.06
CA ALA A 142 -2.84 -14.94 0.25
C ALA A 142 -1.68 -14.90 1.26
N LEU A 143 -2.02 -14.56 2.50
CA LEU A 143 -1.18 -14.78 3.67
C LEU A 143 -1.68 -16.04 4.37
N ARG A 144 -0.83 -17.02 4.56
CA ARG A 144 -1.12 -18.26 5.29
C ARG A 144 0.11 -18.73 6.03
N ASN A 145 -0.05 -19.09 7.29
CA ASN A 145 1.05 -19.62 8.12
C ASN A 145 2.30 -18.72 8.15
N GLY A 146 2.11 -17.41 8.13
CA GLY A 146 3.22 -16.46 8.13
C GLY A 146 3.99 -16.35 6.80
N ALA A 147 3.47 -16.89 5.71
CA ALA A 147 4.00 -16.74 4.35
C ALA A 147 2.99 -16.03 3.45
N VAL A 148 3.46 -15.17 2.56
CA VAL A 148 2.63 -14.51 1.55
C VAL A 148 2.86 -15.21 0.21
N THR A 149 1.79 -15.73 -0.38
CA THR A 149 1.79 -16.19 -1.77
C THR A 149 1.22 -15.08 -2.64
N LEU A 150 1.99 -14.63 -3.61
CA LEU A 150 1.59 -13.66 -4.61
C LEU A 150 1.16 -14.41 -5.87
N GLU A 151 -0.14 -14.56 -6.06
CA GLU A 151 -0.69 -15.24 -7.24
C GLU A 151 -0.57 -14.38 -8.48
N ARG A 152 -0.74 -13.07 -8.31
CA ARG A 152 -0.61 -12.09 -9.38
C ARG A 152 -0.37 -10.70 -8.81
N LEU A 153 0.70 -10.06 -9.28
CA LEU A 153 0.84 -8.62 -9.32
C LEU A 153 1.02 -8.24 -10.78
N ALA A 154 0.15 -7.42 -11.32
CA ALA A 154 0.28 -6.91 -12.68
C ALA A 154 0.00 -5.42 -12.70
N VAL A 155 0.77 -4.67 -13.50
CA VAL A 155 0.66 -3.22 -13.59
C VAL A 155 1.19 -2.72 -14.92
N THR A 156 0.54 -1.70 -15.47
CA THR A 156 1.05 -0.93 -16.61
C THR A 156 1.57 0.42 -16.12
N LEU A 157 2.86 0.64 -16.25
CA LEU A 157 3.58 1.85 -15.85
C LEU A 157 3.71 2.82 -17.04
N PRO A 158 4.14 4.08 -16.81
CA PRO A 158 4.47 5.03 -17.87
C PRO A 158 5.42 4.43 -18.93
N GLY A 159 5.27 4.87 -20.19
CA GLY A 159 6.04 4.32 -21.31
C GLY A 159 5.52 2.96 -21.80
N SER A 160 4.25 2.64 -21.57
CA SER A 160 3.64 1.34 -21.93
C SER A 160 4.43 0.15 -21.37
N SER A 161 4.93 0.32 -20.16
CA SER A 161 5.74 -0.69 -19.49
C SER A 161 4.85 -1.61 -18.66
N ASN A 162 4.76 -2.87 -19.04
CA ASN A 162 3.97 -3.88 -18.34
C ASN A 162 4.89 -4.70 -17.42
N ILE A 163 4.50 -4.84 -16.17
CA ILE A 163 5.20 -5.67 -15.19
C ILE A 163 4.21 -6.68 -14.64
N SER A 164 4.63 -7.92 -14.53
CA SER A 164 3.92 -8.97 -13.82
C SER A 164 4.86 -9.73 -12.89
N ILE A 165 4.38 -10.04 -11.69
CA ILE A 165 5.12 -10.76 -10.66
C ILE A 165 4.21 -11.83 -10.09
N THR A 166 4.76 -13.05 -9.93
CA THR A 166 4.14 -14.16 -9.19
C THR A 166 5.19 -14.77 -8.28
N GLY A 167 4.80 -15.35 -7.16
CA GLY A 167 5.77 -15.99 -6.27
C GLY A 167 5.34 -16.07 -4.82
N ALA A 168 6.29 -16.32 -3.96
CA ALA A 168 6.07 -16.41 -2.52
C ALA A 168 7.11 -15.60 -1.75
N VAL A 169 6.66 -14.99 -0.67
CA VAL A 169 7.48 -14.26 0.30
C VAL A 169 7.41 -15.00 1.63
N THR A 170 8.54 -15.50 2.06
CA THR A 170 8.66 -16.23 3.32
C THR A 170 9.66 -15.56 4.25
N PRO A 171 9.28 -15.28 5.51
CA PRO A 171 10.23 -14.85 6.51
C PRO A 171 11.11 -16.04 6.94
N THR A 172 12.42 -15.86 6.87
CA THR A 172 13.40 -16.86 7.28
C THR A 172 14.44 -16.18 8.17
N ASN A 173 14.49 -16.53 9.45
CA ASN A 173 15.44 -15.98 10.43
C ASN A 173 15.45 -14.44 10.49
N GLY A 174 14.27 -13.80 10.42
CA GLY A 174 14.14 -12.34 10.43
C GLY A 174 14.48 -11.66 9.10
N LEU A 175 14.85 -12.43 8.08
CA LEU A 175 15.06 -11.97 6.71
C LEU A 175 13.85 -12.32 5.85
N VAL A 176 13.63 -11.54 4.82
CA VAL A 176 12.57 -11.80 3.83
C VAL A 176 13.18 -12.49 2.63
N ARG A 177 12.68 -13.67 2.27
CA ARG A 177 13.05 -14.40 1.06
C ARG A 177 11.89 -14.34 0.08
N PHE A 178 12.17 -13.90 -1.14
CA PHE A 178 11.25 -13.97 -2.27
C PHE A 178 11.70 -15.07 -3.23
N GLU A 179 10.75 -15.89 -3.67
CA GLU A 179 10.93 -16.87 -4.72
C GLU A 179 9.77 -16.73 -5.71
N GLY A 180 10.07 -16.51 -6.99
CA GLY A 180 9.02 -16.31 -7.98
C GLY A 180 9.54 -15.84 -9.32
N ASP A 181 8.61 -15.50 -10.20
CA ASP A 181 8.85 -15.04 -11.56
C ASP A 181 8.51 -13.56 -11.70
N ILE A 182 9.35 -12.84 -12.43
CA ILE A 182 9.15 -11.46 -12.80
C ILE A 182 9.23 -11.36 -14.32
N ALA A 183 8.18 -10.86 -14.95
CA ALA A 183 8.19 -10.53 -16.37
C ALA A 183 7.96 -9.02 -16.54
N ALA A 184 8.75 -8.40 -17.39
CA ALA A 184 8.65 -6.98 -17.70
C ALA A 184 8.83 -6.77 -19.21
N THR A 185 7.96 -5.95 -19.79
CA THR A 185 8.06 -5.46 -21.18
C THR A 185 7.87 -3.96 -21.20
N SER A 186 8.54 -3.26 -22.07
CA SER A 186 8.43 -1.80 -22.18
C SER A 186 8.64 -1.35 -23.60
N ASP A 187 7.77 -0.46 -24.09
CA ASP A 187 7.94 0.18 -25.40
C ASP A 187 8.85 1.41 -25.30
N ASN A 188 9.01 1.98 -24.10
CA ASN A 188 9.85 3.16 -23.87
C ASN A 188 10.59 3.07 -22.52
N VAL A 189 11.67 2.32 -22.51
CA VAL A 189 12.51 2.12 -21.29
C VAL A 189 13.10 3.44 -20.81
N ARG A 190 13.48 4.35 -21.71
CA ARG A 190 14.01 5.67 -21.35
C ARG A 190 12.98 6.49 -20.56
N GLY A 191 11.75 6.55 -21.05
CA GLY A 191 10.65 7.26 -20.38
C GLY A 191 10.33 6.63 -19.02
N LEU A 192 10.37 5.31 -18.90
CA LEU A 192 10.23 4.62 -17.63
C LEU A 192 11.36 4.98 -16.64
N ALA A 193 12.61 4.97 -17.09
CA ALA A 193 13.77 5.30 -16.27
C ALA A 193 13.69 6.74 -15.75
N GLN A 194 13.36 7.70 -16.62
CA GLN A 194 13.15 9.11 -16.25
C GLN A 194 12.06 9.25 -15.20
N TRP A 195 10.93 8.57 -15.35
CA TRP A 195 9.84 8.61 -14.37
C TRP A 195 10.25 8.01 -13.02
N LEU A 196 11.07 6.97 -13.02
CA LEU A 196 11.65 6.39 -11.80
C LEU A 196 12.70 7.29 -11.14
N GLY A 197 13.17 8.35 -11.85
CA GLY A 197 14.23 9.24 -11.39
C GLY A 197 15.63 8.69 -11.64
N VAL A 198 15.76 7.73 -12.55
CA VAL A 198 17.04 7.22 -13.04
C VAL A 198 17.39 7.99 -14.32
N ASP A 199 18.54 8.64 -14.35
CA ASP A 199 19.01 9.31 -15.56
C ASP A 199 19.53 8.25 -16.55
N PRO A 200 18.85 8.06 -17.70
CA PRO A 200 19.36 7.13 -18.70
C PRO A 200 20.53 7.81 -19.43
N ALA A 201 21.74 7.40 -19.12
CA ALA A 201 22.95 7.82 -19.80
C ALA A 201 22.87 7.58 -21.33
#